data_30d6301270e0139bbdc8b6adc7a21e82
#
_entry.id   30d6301270e0139bbdc8b6adc7a21e82
#
_cell.length_a   1.000
_cell.length_b   1.000
_cell.length_c   1.000
_cell.angle_alpha   90.00
_cell.angle_beta   90.00
_cell.angle_gamma   90.00
#
_symmetry.space_group_name_H-M   'P 1'
#
loop_
_entity.id
_entity.type
_entity.pdbx_description
1 polymer ?
#
loop_
_entity_poly.entity_id
_entity_poly.type
_entity_poly.pdbx_seq_one_letter_code
_entity_poly.pdbx_strand_id
1 'polypeptide(L)'
;MKNVFRTAIICIMIFSACSKRENNVLPEDNGCIERIYLPVTTHSVSSAYVTTINDLFSNNQIANGNLRYYKYSRDIFQTLYSPYTKYDQQIVEVNQYTNGLRIFVRDLSYSFWDQRFHLRSGEVTKGTSLDTLHQLTLPQLRGLFLASAQQFDKAADKFKDVCLKAEFGYYNLNTGISYAPEVLVKAWRITPLNSVYPSEYPVAYYQDNGKLISYDNGIQTSR
;
A
#
# COMPACT_ATOMS: atom_id res chain seq x y z
N MET A 1 -85.04 6.36 2.45
CA MET A 1 -83.72 6.61 3.05
C MET A 1 -82.67 5.99 2.11
N LYS A 2 -81.98 6.83 1.40
CA LYS A 2 -81.02 6.40 0.36
C LYS A 2 -79.58 6.45 0.90
N ASN A 3 -78.93 5.31 1.01
CA ASN A 3 -77.53 5.21 1.39
C ASN A 3 -76.67 5.41 0.15
N VAL A 4 -75.91 6.48 0.11
CA VAL A 4 -74.92 6.76 -0.91
C VAL A 4 -73.56 6.18 -0.47
N PHE A 5 -73.15 5.09 -1.14
CA PHE A 5 -71.81 4.55 -0.99
C PHE A 5 -70.83 5.43 -1.79
N ARG A 6 -69.97 6.14 -1.09
CA ARG A 6 -68.82 6.84 -1.70
C ARG A 6 -67.63 5.88 -1.78
N THR A 7 -67.35 5.42 -3.01
CA THR A 7 -66.13 4.64 -3.31
C THR A 7 -64.95 5.60 -3.48
N ALA A 8 -64.04 5.60 -2.50
CA ALA A 8 -62.79 6.33 -2.61
C ALA A 8 -61.80 5.49 -3.43
N ILE A 9 -61.48 5.94 -4.65
CA ILE A 9 -60.39 5.37 -5.47
C ILE A 9 -59.08 5.94 -4.97
N ILE A 10 -58.29 5.12 -4.30
CA ILE A 10 -56.91 5.45 -3.93
C ILE A 10 -56.02 5.15 -5.14
N CYS A 11 -55.60 6.18 -5.85
CA CYS A 11 -54.55 6.10 -6.87
C CYS A 11 -53.19 5.93 -6.18
N ILE A 12 -52.71 4.70 -6.09
CA ILE A 12 -51.32 4.40 -5.68
C ILE A 12 -50.41 4.75 -6.87
N MET A 13 -49.81 5.94 -6.83
CA MET A 13 -48.73 6.29 -7.73
C MET A 13 -47.47 5.49 -7.31
N ILE A 14 -47.20 4.42 -8.01
CA ILE A 14 -45.93 3.69 -7.93
C ILE A 14 -44.87 4.57 -8.59
N PHE A 15 -44.14 5.35 -7.83
CA PHE A 15 -42.91 5.98 -8.30
C PHE A 15 -41.89 4.86 -8.51
N SER A 16 -41.80 4.36 -9.73
CA SER A 16 -40.65 3.57 -10.17
C SER A 16 -39.43 4.49 -10.15
N ALA A 17 -38.75 4.54 -9.01
CA ALA A 17 -37.41 5.12 -8.93
C ALA A 17 -36.49 4.23 -9.77
N CYS A 18 -36.36 4.53 -11.04
CA CYS A 18 -35.28 4.05 -11.87
C CYS A 18 -33.98 4.61 -11.29
N SER A 19 -33.37 3.87 -10.35
CA SER A 19 -31.98 4.14 -9.98
C SER A 19 -31.15 3.86 -11.24
N LYS A 20 -30.79 4.91 -11.98
CA LYS A 20 -29.69 4.83 -12.93
C LYS A 20 -28.50 4.33 -12.12
N ARG A 21 -28.19 3.04 -12.23
CA ARG A 21 -26.82 2.58 -11.99
C ARG A 21 -25.97 3.37 -12.98
N GLU A 22 -25.36 4.43 -12.53
CA GLU A 22 -24.22 4.99 -13.22
C GLU A 22 -23.22 3.85 -13.30
N ASN A 23 -23.14 3.23 -14.47
CA ASN A 23 -22.00 2.40 -14.80
C ASN A 23 -20.81 3.38 -14.80
N ASN A 24 -20.16 3.53 -13.65
CA ASN A 24 -18.91 4.27 -13.57
C ASN A 24 -17.89 3.49 -14.40
N VAL A 25 -17.87 3.77 -15.70
CA VAL A 25 -16.84 3.26 -16.60
C VAL A 25 -15.53 3.89 -16.12
N LEU A 26 -14.62 3.05 -15.64
CA LEU A 26 -13.32 3.52 -15.21
C LEU A 26 -12.55 4.07 -16.42
N PRO A 27 -11.76 5.14 -16.23
CA PRO A 27 -10.93 5.66 -17.30
C PRO A 27 -9.92 4.58 -17.75
N GLU A 28 -9.68 4.48 -19.04
CA GLU A 28 -8.71 3.55 -19.63
C GLU A 28 -7.71 4.32 -20.49
N ASP A 29 -6.46 3.89 -20.46
CA ASP A 29 -5.39 4.39 -21.31
C ASP A 29 -4.47 3.22 -21.71
N ASN A 30 -4.23 3.07 -23.02
CA ASN A 30 -3.47 1.96 -23.60
C ASN A 30 -1.95 2.25 -23.69
N GLY A 31 -1.45 3.30 -23.03
CA GLY A 31 -0.03 3.59 -22.97
C GLY A 31 0.76 2.53 -22.16
N CYS A 32 2.06 2.72 -22.08
CA CYS A 32 2.97 1.76 -21.45
C CYS A 32 2.72 1.64 -19.95
N ILE A 33 2.33 0.44 -19.52
CA ILE A 33 2.23 0.03 -18.11
C ILE A 33 2.57 -1.45 -17.98
N GLU A 34 3.36 -1.83 -17.00
CA GLU A 34 3.71 -3.22 -16.72
C GLU A 34 3.29 -3.63 -15.30
N ARG A 35 2.88 -4.88 -15.15
CA ARG A 35 2.68 -5.46 -13.84
C ARG A 35 4.00 -5.95 -13.29
N ILE A 36 4.35 -5.50 -12.09
CA ILE A 36 5.50 -6.02 -11.36
C ILE A 36 5.04 -6.94 -10.23
N TYR A 37 5.85 -7.94 -9.95
CA TYR A 37 5.71 -8.83 -8.81
C TYR A 37 7.04 -8.96 -8.10
N LEU A 38 7.06 -8.58 -6.83
CA LEU A 38 8.26 -8.67 -5.99
C LEU A 38 8.00 -9.76 -4.93
N PRO A 39 8.45 -11.00 -5.14
CA PRO A 39 8.22 -12.08 -4.17
C PRO A 39 9.00 -11.81 -2.87
N VAL A 40 8.48 -12.34 -1.76
CA VAL A 40 9.09 -12.19 -0.44
C VAL A 40 10.54 -12.66 -0.39
N THR A 41 10.90 -13.66 -1.21
CA THR A 41 12.24 -14.23 -1.31
C THR A 41 13.25 -13.37 -2.07
N THR A 42 12.79 -12.37 -2.82
CA THR A 42 13.67 -11.48 -3.60
C THR A 42 14.04 -10.26 -2.78
N HIS A 43 15.07 -10.39 -1.93
CA HIS A 43 15.57 -9.29 -1.13
C HIS A 43 16.27 -8.22 -1.98
N SER A 44 16.24 -6.95 -1.54
CA SER A 44 16.95 -5.85 -2.21
C SER A 44 18.35 -5.61 -1.65
N VAL A 45 18.73 -6.34 -0.60
CA VAL A 45 20.06 -6.34 -0.02
C VAL A 45 20.94 -7.45 -0.61
N SER A 46 22.26 -7.35 -0.50
CA SER A 46 23.17 -8.40 -0.97
C SER A 46 22.96 -9.73 -0.26
N SER A 47 23.34 -10.83 -0.91
CA SER A 47 23.26 -12.18 -0.31
C SER A 47 24.01 -12.30 1.01
N ALA A 48 25.15 -11.62 1.15
CA ALA A 48 25.91 -11.58 2.40
C ALA A 48 25.09 -10.92 3.53
N TYR A 49 24.39 -9.85 3.23
CA TYR A 49 23.50 -9.20 4.22
C TYR A 49 22.26 -10.04 4.53
N VAL A 50 21.71 -10.76 3.54
CA VAL A 50 20.61 -11.71 3.79
C VAL A 50 21.02 -12.75 4.84
N THR A 51 22.22 -13.34 4.72
CA THR A 51 22.75 -14.29 5.70
C THR A 51 22.88 -13.64 7.07
N THR A 52 23.53 -12.47 7.17
CA THR A 52 23.68 -11.73 8.43
C THR A 52 22.34 -11.43 9.10
N ILE A 53 21.34 -10.99 8.32
CA ILE A 53 20.00 -10.66 8.83
C ILE A 53 19.29 -11.93 9.31
N ASN A 54 19.38 -13.04 8.56
CA ASN A 54 18.78 -14.31 8.98
C ASN A 54 19.37 -14.79 10.30
N ASP A 55 20.69 -14.66 10.49
CA ASP A 55 21.36 -15.00 11.76
C ASP A 55 20.87 -14.10 12.90
N LEU A 56 20.77 -12.78 12.69
CA LEU A 56 20.22 -11.85 13.67
C LEU A 56 18.80 -12.24 14.10
N PHE A 57 17.93 -12.52 13.13
CA PHE A 57 16.54 -12.87 13.42
C PHE A 57 16.43 -14.22 14.10
N SER A 58 17.18 -15.23 13.65
CA SER A 58 17.22 -16.56 14.26
C SER A 58 17.73 -16.51 15.71
N ASN A 59 18.85 -15.85 15.95
CA ASN A 59 19.45 -15.72 17.28
C ASN A 59 18.55 -14.98 18.28
N ASN A 60 17.66 -14.12 17.77
CA ASN A 60 16.70 -13.36 18.59
C ASN A 60 15.27 -13.93 18.50
N GLN A 61 15.06 -15.12 17.91
CA GLN A 61 13.77 -15.81 17.79
C GLN A 61 12.70 -14.97 17.09
N ILE A 62 13.09 -14.17 16.10
CA ILE A 62 12.20 -13.34 15.31
C ILE A 62 11.81 -14.09 14.04
N ALA A 63 10.51 -14.36 13.84
CA ALA A 63 10.01 -14.97 12.62
C ALA A 63 10.15 -14.01 11.43
N ASN A 64 10.74 -14.49 10.32
CA ASN A 64 11.07 -13.67 9.16
C ASN A 64 10.54 -14.20 7.81
N GLY A 65 9.83 -15.33 7.81
CA GLY A 65 9.37 -15.98 6.58
C GLY A 65 8.41 -15.14 5.70
N ASN A 66 7.81 -14.10 6.25
CA ASN A 66 6.95 -13.15 5.57
C ASN A 66 7.56 -11.75 5.44
N LEU A 67 8.87 -11.62 5.61
CA LEU A 67 9.61 -10.36 5.56
C LEU A 67 10.57 -10.33 4.37
N ARG A 68 10.47 -9.31 3.53
CA ARG A 68 11.41 -9.02 2.46
C ARG A 68 12.34 -7.89 2.90
N TYR A 69 13.64 -8.17 2.96
CA TYR A 69 14.64 -7.18 3.38
C TYR A 69 14.93 -6.22 2.22
N TYR A 70 14.81 -4.93 2.47
CA TYR A 70 15.13 -3.94 1.46
C TYR A 70 16.27 -3.00 1.82
N LYS A 71 16.60 -2.88 3.12
CA LYS A 71 17.74 -2.10 3.57
C LYS A 71 18.35 -2.70 4.83
N TYR A 72 19.66 -2.63 4.92
CA TYR A 72 20.45 -3.00 6.08
C TYR A 72 21.53 -1.96 6.32
N SER A 73 21.68 -1.52 7.56
CA SER A 73 22.75 -0.62 7.97
C SER A 73 23.37 -1.09 9.27
N ARG A 74 24.66 -0.78 9.45
CA ARG A 74 25.44 -1.05 10.67
C ARG A 74 26.28 0.15 10.99
N ASP A 75 26.22 0.61 12.25
CA ASP A 75 26.96 1.77 12.73
C ASP A 75 27.23 1.62 14.24
N ILE A 76 28.08 2.48 14.78
CA ILE A 76 28.31 2.56 16.21
C ILE A 76 27.41 3.64 16.79
N PHE A 77 26.44 3.22 17.59
CA PHE A 77 25.59 4.13 18.37
C PHE A 77 26.23 4.40 19.71
N GLN A 78 26.31 5.67 20.10
CA GLN A 78 26.79 6.09 21.42
C GLN A 78 25.68 6.81 22.18
N THR A 79 25.48 6.45 23.46
CA THR A 79 24.53 7.15 24.34
C THR A 79 24.93 8.60 24.54
N LEU A 80 23.92 9.51 24.63
CA LEU A 80 24.16 10.94 24.81
C LEU A 80 24.51 11.33 26.23
N TYR A 81 24.21 10.46 27.20
CA TYR A 81 24.40 10.74 28.63
C TYR A 81 25.40 9.79 29.26
N SER A 82 26.09 10.27 30.31
CA SER A 82 27.03 9.48 31.11
C SER A 82 26.32 8.36 31.90
N PRO A 83 26.86 7.14 31.95
CA PRO A 83 28.09 6.70 31.27
C PRO A 83 27.89 6.56 29.77
N TYR A 84 28.78 7.13 28.97
CA TYR A 84 28.75 7.01 27.51
C TYR A 84 29.02 5.56 27.10
N THR A 85 27.99 4.87 26.67
CA THR A 85 28.10 3.48 26.22
C THR A 85 28.02 3.45 24.69
N LYS A 86 28.88 2.64 24.07
CA LYS A 86 28.89 2.39 22.62
C LYS A 86 28.29 1.03 22.35
N TYR A 87 27.44 0.96 21.33
CA TYR A 87 26.78 -0.25 20.84
C TYR A 87 27.06 -0.43 19.37
N ASP A 88 27.29 -1.67 18.94
CA ASP A 88 27.23 -2.05 17.54
C ASP A 88 25.75 -2.09 17.11
N GLN A 89 25.27 -1.00 16.52
CA GLN A 89 23.88 -0.89 16.09
C GLN A 89 23.71 -1.44 14.67
N GLN A 90 22.75 -2.33 14.53
CA GLN A 90 22.36 -2.90 13.23
C GLN A 90 20.86 -2.64 13.03
N ILE A 91 20.49 -2.09 11.87
CA ILE A 91 19.11 -1.77 11.52
C ILE A 91 18.73 -2.53 10.26
N VAL A 92 17.62 -3.26 10.32
CA VAL A 92 17.03 -4.00 9.18
C VAL A 92 15.67 -3.40 8.87
N GLU A 93 15.52 -2.83 7.66
CA GLU A 93 14.25 -2.33 7.18
C GLU A 93 13.61 -3.38 6.24
N VAL A 94 12.33 -3.68 6.47
CA VAL A 94 11.64 -4.80 5.80
C VAL A 94 10.25 -4.42 5.33
N ASN A 95 9.83 -5.00 4.19
CA ASN A 95 8.44 -5.01 3.79
C ASN A 95 7.76 -6.27 4.31
N GLN A 96 6.50 -6.18 4.71
CA GLN A 96 5.68 -7.30 5.13
C GLN A 96 4.90 -7.91 3.97
N TYR A 97 4.70 -9.22 4.07
CA TYR A 97 3.91 -10.00 3.12
C TYR A 97 2.85 -10.83 3.84
N THR A 98 1.74 -11.05 3.17
CA THR A 98 0.73 -12.05 3.54
C THR A 98 0.15 -12.66 2.27
N ASN A 99 -0.14 -13.96 2.26
CA ASN A 99 -0.59 -14.69 1.06
C ASN A 99 0.29 -14.46 -0.18
N GLY A 100 1.60 -14.26 0.00
CA GLY A 100 2.55 -13.97 -1.08
C GLY A 100 2.51 -12.56 -1.65
N LEU A 101 1.63 -11.68 -1.16
CA LEU A 101 1.50 -10.28 -1.61
C LEU A 101 2.01 -9.31 -0.54
N ARG A 102 2.61 -8.21 -1.01
CA ARG A 102 3.12 -7.14 -0.15
C ARG A 102 1.96 -6.38 0.53
N ILE A 103 2.18 -5.97 1.78
CA ILE A 103 1.34 -5.01 2.48
C ILE A 103 2.00 -3.64 2.31
N PHE A 104 1.30 -2.73 1.61
CA PHE A 104 1.80 -1.40 1.30
C PHE A 104 1.79 -0.48 2.52
N VAL A 105 2.71 0.50 2.52
CA VAL A 105 2.79 1.60 3.51
C VAL A 105 3.03 1.11 4.94
N ARG A 106 3.61 -0.10 5.08
CA ARG A 106 4.03 -0.64 6.37
C ARG A 106 5.47 -1.12 6.28
N ASP A 107 6.36 -0.15 6.41
CA ASP A 107 7.77 -0.47 6.57
C ASP A 107 8.01 -0.78 8.05
N LEU A 108 8.57 -1.96 8.29
CA LEU A 108 9.05 -2.35 9.60
C LEU A 108 10.55 -2.11 9.67
N SER A 109 10.99 -1.65 10.83
CA SER A 109 12.41 -1.55 11.15
C SER A 109 12.70 -2.33 12.41
N TYR A 110 13.70 -3.18 12.35
CA TYR A 110 14.23 -3.91 13.50
C TYR A 110 15.62 -3.38 13.83
N SER A 111 15.82 -2.94 15.07
CA SER A 111 17.10 -2.48 15.57
C SER A 111 17.69 -3.51 16.53
N PHE A 112 18.99 -3.78 16.36
CA PHE A 112 19.77 -4.68 17.21
C PHE A 112 20.96 -3.91 17.75
N TRP A 113 21.28 -4.12 19.04
CA TRP A 113 22.47 -3.59 19.70
C TRP A 113 23.33 -4.77 20.16
N ASP A 114 24.59 -4.79 19.74
CA ASP A 114 25.50 -5.90 19.99
C ASP A 114 24.86 -7.27 19.66
N GLN A 115 24.19 -7.34 18.48
CA GLN A 115 23.48 -8.50 17.96
C GLN A 115 22.23 -8.93 18.75
N ARG A 116 21.82 -8.20 19.77
CA ARG A 116 20.61 -8.45 20.56
C ARG A 116 19.48 -7.56 20.09
N PHE A 117 18.29 -8.13 19.95
CA PHE A 117 17.10 -7.34 19.61
C PHE A 117 16.89 -6.22 20.64
N HIS A 118 16.79 -5.00 20.14
CA HIS A 118 16.57 -3.81 20.94
C HIS A 118 15.18 -3.24 20.77
N LEU A 119 14.77 -2.97 19.53
CA LEU A 119 13.53 -2.26 19.22
C LEU A 119 12.98 -2.68 17.87
N ARG A 120 11.66 -2.72 17.76
CA ARG A 120 10.93 -2.74 16.49
C ARG A 120 10.11 -1.46 16.33
N SER A 121 10.27 -0.77 15.21
CA SER A 121 9.40 0.32 14.79
C SER A 121 8.40 -0.22 13.77
N GLY A 122 7.15 0.24 13.83
CA GLY A 122 6.05 -0.25 13.01
C GLY A 122 5.34 -1.46 13.62
N GLU A 123 4.20 -1.81 13.02
CA GLU A 123 3.34 -2.90 13.50
C GLU A 123 3.35 -4.09 12.55
N VAL A 124 3.44 -5.29 13.11
CA VAL A 124 3.32 -6.53 12.33
C VAL A 124 1.85 -6.80 12.06
N THR A 125 1.54 -6.98 10.79
CA THR A 125 0.21 -7.40 10.34
C THR A 125 -0.06 -8.84 10.72
N LYS A 126 -1.27 -9.10 11.24
CA LYS A 126 -1.70 -10.45 11.65
C LYS A 126 -2.03 -11.38 10.48
N GLY A 127 -2.05 -10.87 9.26
CA GLY A 127 -2.47 -11.57 8.06
C GLY A 127 -3.91 -11.24 7.65
N THR A 128 -4.34 -11.84 6.54
CA THR A 128 -5.68 -11.60 5.98
C THR A 128 -6.25 -12.87 5.36
N SER A 129 -7.59 -12.98 5.33
CA SER A 129 -8.33 -13.98 4.57
C SER A 129 -8.67 -13.53 3.14
N LEU A 130 -8.28 -12.33 2.74
CA LEU A 130 -8.50 -11.83 1.37
C LEU A 130 -7.76 -12.71 0.36
N ASP A 131 -8.42 -12.97 -0.77
CA ASP A 131 -7.81 -13.70 -1.88
C ASP A 131 -6.76 -12.85 -2.62
N THR A 132 -6.04 -13.46 -3.55
CA THR A 132 -4.97 -12.84 -4.35
C THR A 132 -5.42 -12.51 -5.79
N LEU A 133 -6.72 -12.64 -6.09
CA LEU A 133 -7.26 -12.31 -7.40
C LEU A 133 -7.49 -10.81 -7.53
N HIS A 134 -7.19 -10.27 -8.70
CA HIS A 134 -7.41 -8.85 -9.01
C HIS A 134 -8.48 -8.67 -10.09
N GLN A 135 -9.14 -7.52 -10.09
CA GLN A 135 -10.23 -7.19 -11.02
C GLN A 135 -9.80 -6.15 -12.06
N LEU A 136 -8.96 -5.18 -11.69
CA LEU A 136 -8.55 -4.10 -12.58
C LEU A 136 -7.57 -4.58 -13.65
N THR A 137 -7.76 -4.06 -14.87
CA THR A 137 -6.84 -4.23 -15.99
C THR A 137 -5.72 -3.18 -15.99
N LEU A 138 -4.62 -3.46 -16.68
CA LEU A 138 -3.51 -2.51 -16.78
C LEU A 138 -3.93 -1.18 -17.46
N PRO A 139 -4.71 -1.16 -18.57
CA PRO A 139 -5.23 0.08 -19.13
C PRO A 139 -6.06 0.90 -18.14
N GLN A 140 -6.91 0.26 -17.33
CA GLN A 140 -7.70 0.95 -16.30
C GLN A 140 -6.78 1.57 -15.22
N LEU A 141 -5.79 0.83 -14.76
CA LEU A 141 -4.83 1.33 -13.78
C LEU A 141 -4.05 2.54 -14.30
N ARG A 142 -3.64 2.51 -15.58
CA ARG A 142 -2.98 3.65 -16.21
C ARG A 142 -3.91 4.86 -16.33
N GLY A 143 -5.14 4.66 -16.79
CA GLY A 143 -6.14 5.72 -16.88
C GLY A 143 -6.42 6.37 -15.51
N LEU A 144 -6.57 5.56 -14.46
CA LEU A 144 -6.75 6.04 -13.08
C LEU A 144 -5.55 6.87 -12.61
N PHE A 145 -4.31 6.41 -12.89
CA PHE A 145 -3.09 7.15 -12.53
C PHE A 145 -3.03 8.52 -13.23
N LEU A 146 -3.27 8.57 -14.54
CA LEU A 146 -3.28 9.83 -15.31
C LEU A 146 -4.36 10.78 -14.81
N ALA A 147 -5.55 10.28 -14.49
CA ALA A 147 -6.63 11.08 -13.92
C ALA A 147 -6.22 11.69 -12.56
N SER A 148 -5.57 10.91 -11.69
CA SER A 148 -5.06 11.43 -10.41
C SER A 148 -3.92 12.43 -10.59
N ALA A 149 -2.96 12.17 -11.49
CA ALA A 149 -1.89 13.12 -11.81
C ALA A 149 -2.46 14.44 -12.34
N GLN A 150 -3.53 14.39 -13.16
CA GLN A 150 -4.20 15.60 -13.62
C GLN A 150 -4.96 16.33 -12.50
N GLN A 151 -5.64 15.57 -11.64
CA GLN A 151 -6.43 16.14 -10.56
C GLN A 151 -5.57 16.85 -9.51
N PHE A 152 -4.48 16.21 -9.06
CA PHE A 152 -3.68 16.68 -7.92
C PHE A 152 -2.50 17.55 -8.33
N ASP A 153 -1.86 17.27 -9.47
CA ASP A 153 -0.63 17.94 -9.90
C ASP A 153 -0.78 18.71 -11.22
N LYS A 154 -1.92 18.60 -11.90
CA LYS A 154 -2.09 19.10 -13.28
C LYS A 154 -1.01 18.58 -14.23
N ALA A 155 -0.60 17.34 -14.03
CA ALA A 155 0.60 16.76 -14.61
C ALA A 155 0.37 15.52 -15.49
N ALA A 156 -0.88 15.22 -15.90
CA ALA A 156 -1.17 14.03 -16.73
C ALA A 156 -0.29 13.98 -17.99
N ASP A 157 -0.06 15.13 -18.63
CA ASP A 157 0.74 15.21 -19.85
C ASP A 157 2.20 14.77 -19.66
N LYS A 158 2.76 14.95 -18.45
CA LYS A 158 4.13 14.49 -18.13
C LYS A 158 4.28 12.98 -18.14
N PHE A 159 3.18 12.24 -17.99
CA PHE A 159 3.19 10.78 -17.86
C PHE A 159 2.61 10.06 -19.07
N LYS A 160 2.15 10.79 -20.11
CA LYS A 160 1.59 10.18 -21.34
C LYS A 160 2.58 9.23 -22.02
N ASP A 161 3.84 9.63 -22.11
CA ASP A 161 4.90 8.86 -22.76
C ASP A 161 5.80 8.11 -21.77
N VAL A 162 5.44 8.12 -20.47
CA VAL A 162 6.18 7.44 -19.43
C VAL A 162 5.58 6.07 -19.18
N CYS A 163 6.41 5.02 -19.18
CA CYS A 163 6.00 3.71 -18.72
C CYS A 163 5.74 3.74 -17.20
N LEU A 164 4.63 3.12 -16.79
CA LEU A 164 4.29 2.93 -15.40
C LEU A 164 4.55 1.49 -14.97
N LYS A 165 4.72 1.28 -13.68
CA LYS A 165 4.70 -0.04 -13.04
C LYS A 165 3.55 -0.12 -12.04
N ALA A 166 2.87 -1.27 -12.03
CA ALA A 166 1.74 -1.56 -11.15
C ALA A 166 2.04 -2.80 -10.31
N GLU A 167 2.05 -2.66 -9.00
CA GLU A 167 2.23 -3.74 -8.03
C GLU A 167 0.89 -4.03 -7.34
N PHE A 168 0.45 -5.29 -7.34
CA PHE A 168 -0.75 -5.72 -6.63
C PHE A 168 -0.40 -6.22 -5.24
N GLY A 169 -1.18 -5.80 -4.23
CA GLY A 169 -0.94 -6.18 -2.85
C GLY A 169 -2.13 -5.84 -1.94
N TYR A 170 -1.84 -5.57 -0.69
CA TYR A 170 -2.82 -5.14 0.31
C TYR A 170 -2.46 -3.77 0.86
N TYR A 171 -3.48 -3.00 1.22
CA TYR A 171 -3.34 -1.70 1.84
C TYR A 171 -4.17 -1.65 3.13
N ASN A 172 -3.58 -1.16 4.23
CA ASN A 172 -4.32 -0.93 5.45
C ASN A 172 -4.95 0.48 5.43
N LEU A 173 -6.29 0.54 5.34
CA LEU A 173 -7.02 1.81 5.30
C LEU A 173 -6.84 2.66 6.57
N ASN A 174 -6.47 2.03 7.69
CA ASN A 174 -6.22 2.71 8.97
C ASN A 174 -4.72 2.99 9.22
N THR A 175 -3.90 2.98 8.18
CA THR A 175 -2.48 3.35 8.30
C THR A 175 -2.34 4.77 8.86
N GLY A 176 -1.49 4.92 9.89
CA GLY A 176 -1.25 6.21 10.57
C GLY A 176 -2.31 6.62 11.59
N ILE A 177 -3.37 5.85 11.77
CA ILE A 177 -4.37 6.10 12.81
C ILE A 177 -4.02 5.26 14.04
N SER A 178 -3.55 5.91 15.10
CA SER A 178 -3.18 5.24 16.36
C SER A 178 -4.37 4.49 16.95
N TYR A 179 -4.13 3.25 17.38
CA TYR A 179 -5.11 2.35 18.01
C TYR A 179 -6.30 1.92 17.12
N ALA A 180 -6.37 2.33 15.85
CA ALA A 180 -7.40 1.84 14.95
C ALA A 180 -7.14 0.37 14.58
N PRO A 181 -8.19 -0.47 14.51
CA PRO A 181 -8.03 -1.85 14.06
C PRO A 181 -7.53 -1.89 12.61
N GLU A 182 -6.75 -2.90 12.29
CA GLU A 182 -6.28 -3.10 10.92
C GLU A 182 -7.45 -3.42 9.98
N VAL A 183 -7.55 -2.70 8.87
CA VAL A 183 -8.53 -2.92 7.79
C VAL A 183 -7.78 -3.07 6.48
N LEU A 184 -7.43 -4.31 6.13
CA LEU A 184 -6.77 -4.62 4.87
C LEU A 184 -7.77 -4.67 3.73
N VAL A 185 -7.41 -4.05 2.61
CA VAL A 185 -8.12 -4.14 1.33
C VAL A 185 -7.16 -4.56 0.22
N LYS A 186 -7.67 -5.20 -0.83
CA LYS A 186 -6.90 -5.45 -2.05
C LYS A 186 -6.63 -4.13 -2.74
N ALA A 187 -5.38 -3.90 -3.13
CA ALA A 187 -4.96 -2.62 -3.66
C ALA A 187 -3.87 -2.75 -4.73
N TRP A 188 -3.79 -1.73 -5.56
CA TRP A 188 -2.74 -1.50 -6.52
C TRP A 188 -1.89 -0.29 -6.13
N ARG A 189 -0.57 -0.45 -6.22
CA ARG A 189 0.41 0.62 -6.12
C ARG A 189 0.93 0.93 -7.51
N ILE A 190 0.84 2.18 -7.94
CA ILE A 190 1.27 2.61 -9.28
C ILE A 190 2.30 3.71 -9.16
N THR A 191 3.42 3.56 -9.88
CA THR A 191 4.51 4.55 -9.94
C THR A 191 5.10 4.58 -11.35
N PRO A 192 5.82 5.65 -11.74
CA PRO A 192 6.62 5.65 -12.96
C PRO A 192 7.67 4.52 -12.93
N LEU A 193 7.89 3.86 -14.07
CA LEU A 193 8.80 2.72 -14.17
C LEU A 193 10.23 3.06 -13.75
N ASN A 194 10.71 4.23 -14.16
CA ASN A 194 12.09 4.70 -13.89
C ASN A 194 12.28 5.29 -12.48
N SER A 195 11.23 5.33 -11.66
CA SER A 195 11.36 5.78 -10.29
C SER A 195 12.06 4.71 -9.44
N VAL A 196 13.01 5.12 -8.61
CA VAL A 196 13.85 4.23 -7.78
C VAL A 196 13.48 4.42 -6.31
N TYR A 197 13.22 3.30 -5.62
CA TYR A 197 13.00 3.30 -4.17
C TYR A 197 14.21 3.94 -3.43
N PRO A 198 14.03 4.78 -2.40
CA PRO A 198 12.77 5.14 -1.75
C PRO A 198 12.00 6.30 -2.40
N SER A 199 12.55 6.96 -3.42
CA SER A 199 11.99 8.16 -4.05
C SER A 199 11.10 7.82 -5.26
N GLU A 200 10.22 6.84 -5.11
CA GLU A 200 9.32 6.39 -6.19
C GLU A 200 8.07 7.27 -6.30
N TYR A 201 8.26 8.54 -6.65
CA TYR A 201 7.17 9.52 -6.80
C TYR A 201 6.93 9.89 -8.27
N PRO A 202 5.69 10.28 -8.60
CA PRO A 202 4.50 10.17 -7.77
C PRO A 202 4.08 8.72 -7.55
N VAL A 203 3.43 8.44 -6.43
CA VAL A 203 2.84 7.14 -6.13
C VAL A 203 1.33 7.28 -5.91
N ALA A 204 0.57 6.38 -6.53
CA ALA A 204 -0.86 6.29 -6.35
C ALA A 204 -1.25 4.90 -5.82
N TYR A 205 -2.20 4.86 -4.89
CA TYR A 205 -2.79 3.64 -4.38
C TYR A 205 -4.28 3.61 -4.68
N TYR A 206 -4.75 2.52 -5.29
CA TYR A 206 -6.16 2.29 -5.60
C TYR A 206 -6.63 0.99 -5.00
N GLN A 207 -7.85 0.97 -4.47
CA GLN A 207 -8.55 -0.30 -4.22
C GLN A 207 -8.75 -1.04 -5.54
N ASP A 208 -8.88 -2.36 -5.49
CA ASP A 208 -9.07 -3.20 -6.68
C ASP A 208 -10.43 -2.99 -7.39
N ASN A 209 -11.23 -2.05 -6.94
CA ASN A 209 -12.46 -1.56 -7.59
C ASN A 209 -12.27 -0.18 -8.26
N GLY A 210 -11.05 0.35 -8.30
CA GLY A 210 -10.71 1.64 -8.89
C GLY A 210 -10.84 2.85 -7.96
N LYS A 211 -11.30 2.67 -6.70
CA LYS A 211 -11.39 3.78 -5.75
C LYS A 211 -9.99 4.21 -5.32
N LEU A 212 -9.68 5.50 -5.48
CA LEU A 212 -8.42 6.08 -4.99
C LEU A 212 -8.33 5.97 -3.46
N ILE A 213 -7.20 5.47 -2.96
CA ILE A 213 -6.84 5.47 -1.54
C ILE A 213 -5.99 6.70 -1.24
N SER A 214 -4.90 6.88 -1.99
CA SER A 214 -4.01 8.04 -1.84
C SER A 214 -3.21 8.30 -3.10
N TYR A 215 -2.83 9.56 -3.29
CA TYR A 215 -1.88 10.01 -4.30
C TYR A 215 -0.85 10.90 -3.60
N ASP A 216 0.43 10.59 -3.80
CA ASP A 216 1.54 11.33 -3.21
C ASP A 216 2.53 11.70 -4.32
N ASN A 217 2.81 12.99 -4.48
CA ASN A 217 3.74 13.51 -5.48
C ASN A 217 5.18 13.68 -4.97
N GLY A 218 5.43 13.34 -3.70
CA GLY A 218 6.74 13.48 -3.06
C GLY A 218 7.09 14.91 -2.63
N ILE A 219 6.20 15.88 -2.82
CA ILE A 219 6.42 17.25 -2.37
C ILE A 219 5.97 17.36 -0.92
N GLN A 220 6.92 17.40 0.00
CA GLN A 220 6.64 17.73 1.39
C GLN A 220 6.37 19.22 1.49
N THR A 221 5.10 19.61 1.61
CA THR A 221 4.76 20.97 2.04
C THR A 221 5.05 21.07 3.53
N SER A 222 6.13 21.75 3.91
CA SER A 222 6.34 22.17 5.29
C SER A 222 5.16 23.06 5.70
N ARG A 223 4.34 22.56 6.61
CA ARG A 223 3.34 23.37 7.30
C ARG A 223 3.94 23.98 8.55
#